data_91605c0b870ddcdc94559f78e4afb6d0
#
_entry.id   91605c0b870ddcdc94559f78e4afb6d0
#
_cell.length_a   1.000
_cell.length_b   1.000
_cell.length_c   1.000
_cell.angle_alpha   90.00
_cell.angle_beta   90.00
_cell.angle_gamma   90.00
#
_symmetry.space_group_name_H-M   'P 1'
#
loop_
_entity.id
_entity.type
_entity.pdbx_description
1 polymer ?
#
loop_
_entity_poly.entity_id
_entity_poly.type
_entity_poly.pdbx_seq_one_letter_code
_entity_poly.pdbx_strand_id
1 'polypeptide(L)'
;MFNVERSGEETRKLSHNNDRCVGCGICTDVCPTSSLRLGPIVPIARGLIEMDLVSVTSTTCVLCRLCSVACPFGALSLTINGNDIKETGNYPVWEVESEINDDDCIYCGRCYSVCPRDTILFKRELPSREDLVIGEISVDEDKCVYCSICSEMCPAGAISLTNNPEFSNDNLNNTIEVDTSNCIYCGVCKRACPQDAIKAVCSTCMLQDQIKAPEINGTASILKDGCVNCSWCKEVCPVDTINVTKPFEGTLKLVETDESTCKGDACHACPDVCPCDAVEIIDNKATINLDYCNLCGACVNACPQNIREVTRTSMKLNNINSESWRDILTSNLLS
;
A
#
# COMPACT_ATOMS: atom_id res chain seq x y z
N MET A 1 18.35 4.17 13.77
CA MET A 1 19.00 3.27 12.77
C MET A 1 20.21 2.63 13.40
N PHE A 2 20.33 1.31 13.44
CA PHE A 2 21.47 0.62 14.04
C PHE A 2 22.23 -0.23 13.02
N ASN A 3 23.51 -0.49 13.33
CA ASN A 3 24.37 -1.39 12.60
C ASN A 3 25.14 -2.28 13.61
N VAL A 4 25.17 -3.59 13.36
CA VAL A 4 25.99 -4.54 14.10
C VAL A 4 26.93 -5.23 13.12
N GLU A 5 28.23 -5.12 13.35
CA GLU A 5 29.24 -5.69 12.46
C GLU A 5 30.21 -6.55 13.24
N ARG A 6 30.64 -7.66 12.65
CA ARG A 6 31.70 -8.53 13.14
C ARG A 6 32.56 -9.01 11.99
N SER A 7 33.84 -8.96 12.16
CA SER A 7 34.84 -9.42 11.20
C SER A 7 35.60 -10.63 11.76
N GLY A 8 35.75 -11.65 10.94
CA GLY A 8 36.49 -12.87 11.20
C GLY A 8 37.01 -13.44 9.87
N GLU A 9 36.73 -14.69 9.55
CA GLU A 9 36.97 -15.27 8.23
C GLU A 9 36.11 -14.57 7.17
N GLU A 10 34.93 -14.11 7.58
CA GLU A 10 34.04 -13.27 6.81
C GLU A 10 33.55 -12.07 7.64
N THR A 11 33.26 -10.94 6.99
CA THR A 11 32.65 -9.78 7.62
C THR A 11 31.16 -9.83 7.47
N ARG A 12 30.44 -9.86 8.60
CA ARG A 12 28.95 -9.82 8.62
C ARG A 12 28.47 -8.51 9.21
N LYS A 13 27.50 -7.90 8.54
CA LYS A 13 26.90 -6.65 8.99
C LYS A 13 25.37 -6.74 8.91
N LEU A 14 24.72 -6.54 10.05
CA LEU A 14 23.26 -6.39 10.16
C LEU A 14 22.94 -4.89 10.23
N SER A 15 22.06 -4.43 9.34
CA SER A 15 21.59 -3.04 9.29
C SER A 15 20.08 -2.98 9.45
N HIS A 16 19.59 -1.92 10.09
CA HIS A 16 18.16 -1.63 10.23
C HIS A 16 17.81 -0.31 9.56
N ASN A 17 16.78 -0.32 8.77
CA ASN A 17 16.16 0.87 8.17
C ASN A 17 14.80 1.13 8.86
N ASN A 18 14.71 2.24 9.59
CA ASN A 18 13.50 2.59 10.34
C ASN A 18 12.34 3.04 9.42
N ASP A 19 12.64 3.59 8.24
CA ASP A 19 11.62 4.08 7.30
C ASP A 19 10.82 2.92 6.68
N ARG A 20 11.46 1.74 6.56
CA ARG A 20 10.81 0.49 6.13
C ARG A 20 10.17 -0.28 7.28
N CYS A 21 10.57 0.00 8.52
CA CYS A 21 10.08 -0.73 9.68
C CYS A 21 8.63 -0.32 9.99
N VAL A 22 7.77 -1.32 10.22
CA VAL A 22 6.36 -1.10 10.57
C VAL A 22 6.04 -1.50 12.02
N GLY A 23 7.05 -1.87 12.82
CA GLY A 23 6.84 -2.25 14.22
C GLY A 23 6.10 -3.58 14.40
N CYS A 24 6.15 -4.49 13.43
CA CYS A 24 5.39 -5.74 13.44
C CYS A 24 5.89 -6.79 14.47
N GLY A 25 7.12 -6.66 14.98
CA GLY A 25 7.69 -7.59 15.98
C GLY A 25 8.24 -8.90 15.43
N ILE A 26 7.98 -9.29 14.18
CA ILE A 26 8.42 -10.57 13.59
C ILE A 26 9.91 -10.85 13.83
N CYS A 27 10.76 -9.84 13.68
CA CYS A 27 12.20 -9.99 13.87
C CYS A 27 12.58 -10.29 15.34
N THR A 28 11.78 -9.87 16.29
CA THR A 28 11.95 -10.19 17.71
C THR A 28 11.57 -11.63 18.01
N ASP A 29 10.50 -12.12 17.39
CA ASP A 29 9.95 -13.45 17.61
C ASP A 29 10.89 -14.55 17.05
N VAL A 30 11.49 -14.31 15.87
CA VAL A 30 12.42 -15.27 15.25
C VAL A 30 13.85 -15.19 15.84
N CYS A 31 14.16 -14.27 16.75
CA CYS A 31 15.51 -14.06 17.25
C CYS A 31 15.89 -15.10 18.32
N PRO A 32 16.77 -16.07 18.03
CA PRO A 32 17.07 -17.17 18.96
C PRO A 32 17.85 -16.72 20.20
N THR A 33 18.45 -15.54 20.15
CA THR A 33 19.22 -14.97 21.27
C THR A 33 18.52 -13.81 21.96
N SER A 34 17.25 -13.53 21.59
CA SER A 34 16.47 -12.39 22.10
C SER A 34 17.23 -11.07 22.08
N SER A 35 18.10 -10.90 21.06
CA SER A 35 18.94 -9.70 20.91
C SER A 35 18.19 -8.50 20.37
N LEU A 36 17.05 -8.72 19.72
CA LEU A 36 16.19 -7.67 19.18
C LEU A 36 15.03 -7.38 20.15
N ARG A 37 14.69 -6.12 20.29
CA ARG A 37 13.57 -5.67 21.11
C ARG A 37 12.73 -4.67 20.35
N LEU A 38 11.41 -4.84 20.43
CA LEU A 38 10.46 -3.89 19.92
C LEU A 38 10.36 -2.70 20.88
N GLY A 39 10.37 -1.50 20.33
CA GLY A 39 10.14 -0.26 21.07
C GLY A 39 8.66 -0.06 21.38
N PRO A 40 8.30 1.01 22.12
CA PRO A 40 6.91 1.37 22.38
C PRO A 40 6.27 1.94 21.13
N ILE A 41 5.70 1.07 20.28
CA ILE A 41 5.24 1.42 18.92
C ILE A 41 4.17 2.52 18.91
N VAL A 42 3.22 2.53 19.85
CA VAL A 42 2.16 3.55 19.90
C VAL A 42 2.70 4.95 20.20
N PRO A 43 3.52 5.19 21.23
CA PRO A 43 4.16 6.48 21.44
C PRO A 43 5.00 6.96 20.26
N ILE A 44 5.71 6.04 19.58
CA ILE A 44 6.50 6.36 18.38
C ILE A 44 5.58 6.78 17.23
N ALA A 45 4.53 5.99 16.95
CA ALA A 45 3.57 6.28 15.87
C ALA A 45 2.84 7.63 16.07
N ARG A 46 2.58 8.01 17.33
CA ARG A 46 1.99 9.30 17.69
C ARG A 46 2.97 10.47 17.74
N GLY A 47 4.25 10.23 17.44
CA GLY A 47 5.28 11.27 17.54
C GLY A 47 5.56 11.79 18.96
N LEU A 48 5.17 11.04 19.99
CA LEU A 48 5.39 11.42 21.39
C LEU A 48 6.83 11.17 21.85
N ILE A 49 7.51 10.25 21.21
CA ILE A 49 8.93 9.94 21.43
C ILE A 49 9.62 9.68 20.11
N GLU A 50 10.86 10.12 20.02
CA GLU A 50 11.70 9.93 18.85
C GLU A 50 12.73 8.82 19.14
N MET A 51 12.43 7.62 18.65
CA MET A 51 13.32 6.47 18.74
C MET A 51 13.02 5.44 17.63
N ASP A 52 13.96 4.54 17.41
CA ASP A 52 13.78 3.45 16.46
C ASP A 52 12.74 2.45 16.96
N LEU A 53 11.91 1.92 16.03
CA LEU A 53 10.90 0.90 16.32
C LEU A 53 11.51 -0.41 16.83
N VAL A 54 12.74 -0.72 16.42
CA VAL A 54 13.47 -1.92 16.86
C VAL A 54 14.86 -1.53 17.33
N SER A 55 15.29 -2.08 18.45
CA SER A 55 16.64 -1.96 18.97
C SER A 55 17.37 -3.30 19.02
N VAL A 56 18.70 -3.29 19.05
CA VAL A 56 19.53 -4.49 19.09
C VAL A 56 20.55 -4.42 20.23
N THR A 57 20.70 -5.53 20.95
CA THR A 57 21.80 -5.75 21.87
C THR A 57 22.95 -6.39 21.11
N SER A 58 23.93 -5.59 20.72
CA SER A 58 25.02 -6.01 19.83
C SER A 58 25.88 -7.14 20.42
N THR A 59 26.02 -7.19 21.75
CA THR A 59 26.82 -8.21 22.44
C THR A 59 26.22 -9.61 22.36
N THR A 60 24.91 -9.75 22.31
CA THR A 60 24.19 -11.02 22.24
C THR A 60 23.81 -11.41 20.82
N CYS A 61 23.82 -10.48 19.87
CA CYS A 61 23.51 -10.74 18.48
C CYS A 61 24.58 -11.61 17.83
N VAL A 62 24.21 -12.76 17.30
CA VAL A 62 25.12 -13.73 16.66
C VAL A 62 25.15 -13.63 15.14
N LEU A 63 24.46 -12.63 14.57
CA LEU A 63 24.38 -12.40 13.12
C LEU A 63 23.92 -13.65 12.34
N CYS A 64 22.90 -14.35 12.87
CA CYS A 64 22.38 -15.63 12.34
C CYS A 64 21.51 -15.48 11.09
N ARG A 65 21.18 -14.25 10.66
CA ARG A 65 20.42 -13.89 9.46
C ARG A 65 18.89 -14.05 9.59
N LEU A 66 18.36 -14.78 10.57
CA LEU A 66 16.91 -15.08 10.68
C LEU A 66 16.03 -13.82 10.62
N CYS A 67 16.37 -12.79 11.37
CA CYS A 67 15.58 -11.54 11.40
C CYS A 67 15.56 -10.80 10.05
N SER A 68 16.65 -10.83 9.29
CA SER A 68 16.72 -10.24 7.95
C SER A 68 15.87 -11.01 6.94
N VAL A 69 15.92 -12.35 7.00
CA VAL A 69 15.10 -13.21 6.12
C VAL A 69 13.62 -13.15 6.48
N ALA A 70 13.29 -13.15 7.76
CA ALA A 70 11.91 -13.14 8.23
C ALA A 70 11.18 -11.80 8.00
N CYS A 71 11.91 -10.70 7.75
CA CYS A 71 11.32 -9.38 7.55
C CYS A 71 10.70 -9.24 6.16
N PRO A 72 9.35 -9.20 6.02
CA PRO A 72 8.70 -9.09 4.72
C PRO A 72 8.82 -7.67 4.12
N PHE A 73 9.16 -6.67 4.93
CA PHE A 73 9.29 -5.27 4.53
C PHE A 73 10.72 -4.85 4.19
N GLY A 74 11.69 -5.77 4.34
CA GLY A 74 13.08 -5.47 4.07
C GLY A 74 13.70 -4.41 4.99
N ALA A 75 13.12 -4.19 6.18
CA ALA A 75 13.63 -3.23 7.16
C ALA A 75 14.96 -3.69 7.81
N LEU A 76 15.25 -4.97 7.77
CA LEU A 76 16.51 -5.56 8.21
C LEU A 76 17.24 -6.16 7.00
N SER A 77 18.48 -5.76 6.81
CA SER A 77 19.39 -6.33 5.81
C SER A 77 20.64 -6.89 6.47
N LEU A 78 21.14 -8.00 5.96
CA LEU A 78 22.40 -8.57 6.39
C LEU A 78 23.32 -8.76 5.18
N THR A 79 24.54 -8.24 5.28
CA THR A 79 25.56 -8.42 4.26
C THR A 79 26.66 -9.34 4.76
N ILE A 80 27.23 -10.12 3.83
CA ILE A 80 28.43 -10.95 4.05
C ILE A 80 29.49 -10.48 3.06
N ASN A 81 30.61 -10.00 3.56
CA ASN A 81 31.67 -9.40 2.76
C ASN A 81 31.17 -8.31 1.79
N GLY A 82 30.18 -7.53 2.24
CA GLY A 82 29.56 -6.44 1.48
C GLY A 82 28.38 -6.84 0.56
N ASN A 83 28.14 -8.12 0.33
CA ASN A 83 27.04 -8.60 -0.51
C ASN A 83 25.80 -8.89 0.33
N ASP A 84 24.63 -8.42 -0.10
CA ASP A 84 23.37 -8.74 0.58
C ASP A 84 23.07 -10.24 0.42
N ILE A 85 22.67 -10.89 1.52
CA ILE A 85 22.35 -12.33 1.51
C ILE A 85 21.17 -12.64 0.57
N LYS A 86 20.26 -11.71 0.35
CA LYS A 86 19.11 -11.87 -0.56
C LYS A 86 19.52 -12.04 -2.02
N GLU A 87 20.66 -11.46 -2.41
CA GLU A 87 21.17 -11.53 -3.79
C GLU A 87 21.95 -12.83 -4.07
N THR A 88 22.30 -13.58 -3.04
CA THR A 88 23.14 -14.79 -3.20
C THR A 88 22.39 -16.03 -3.67
N GLY A 89 21.05 -16.01 -3.71
CA GLY A 89 20.21 -17.15 -4.09
C GLY A 89 20.19 -18.33 -3.10
N ASN A 90 20.96 -18.25 -2.01
CA ASN A 90 21.11 -19.32 -1.04
C ASN A 90 20.18 -19.20 0.17
N TYR A 91 19.45 -18.10 0.27
CA TYR A 91 18.58 -17.79 1.40
C TYR A 91 17.15 -17.60 0.95
N PRO A 92 16.17 -17.84 1.85
CA PRO A 92 14.78 -17.55 1.54
C PRO A 92 14.54 -16.08 1.19
N VAL A 93 13.69 -15.86 0.18
CA VAL A 93 13.33 -14.53 -0.31
C VAL A 93 11.81 -14.40 -0.37
N TRP A 94 11.29 -13.25 0.02
CA TRP A 94 9.87 -12.93 -0.09
C TRP A 94 9.50 -12.69 -1.56
N GLU A 95 8.55 -13.46 -2.05
CA GLU A 95 7.91 -13.26 -3.36
C GLU A 95 6.71 -12.34 -3.21
N VAL A 96 6.98 -11.10 -2.91
CA VAL A 96 5.98 -10.03 -2.82
C VAL A 96 6.23 -9.04 -3.95
N GLU A 97 5.21 -8.84 -4.76
CA GLU A 97 5.26 -7.93 -5.90
C GLU A 97 4.33 -6.76 -5.68
N SER A 98 4.73 -5.61 -6.19
CA SER A 98 3.89 -4.44 -6.34
C SER A 98 4.34 -3.69 -7.59
N GLU A 99 3.54 -3.78 -8.64
CA GLU A 99 3.89 -3.25 -9.96
C GLU A 99 2.67 -2.61 -10.62
N ILE A 100 2.92 -1.55 -11.38
CA ILE A 100 1.94 -0.91 -12.25
C ILE A 100 2.30 -1.27 -13.68
N ASN A 101 1.34 -1.82 -14.44
CA ASN A 101 1.50 -1.99 -15.88
C ASN A 101 1.28 -0.65 -16.56
N ASP A 102 2.36 -0.04 -17.04
CA ASP A 102 2.35 1.30 -17.61
C ASP A 102 1.68 1.34 -19.00
N ASP A 103 1.65 0.22 -19.72
CA ASP A 103 1.07 0.11 -21.06
C ASP A 103 -0.46 0.30 -21.06
N ASP A 104 -1.14 -0.14 -19.98
CA ASP A 104 -2.57 -0.05 -19.81
C ASP A 104 -2.99 1.07 -18.84
N CYS A 105 -2.03 1.77 -18.25
CA CYS A 105 -2.29 2.82 -17.27
C CYS A 105 -2.89 4.07 -17.93
N ILE A 106 -4.00 4.56 -17.38
CA ILE A 106 -4.64 5.81 -17.83
C ILE A 106 -4.17 7.04 -17.05
N TYR A 107 -3.16 6.90 -16.21
CA TYR A 107 -2.58 7.97 -15.39
C TYR A 107 -3.62 8.80 -14.62
N CYS A 108 -4.63 8.16 -14.06
CA CYS A 108 -5.70 8.85 -13.30
C CYS A 108 -5.23 9.38 -11.93
N GLY A 109 -4.16 8.84 -11.36
CA GLY A 109 -3.59 9.27 -10.08
C GLY A 109 -4.28 8.70 -8.83
N ARG A 110 -5.34 7.90 -8.95
CA ARG A 110 -6.06 7.36 -7.77
C ARG A 110 -5.17 6.52 -6.87
N CYS A 111 -4.30 5.71 -7.45
CA CYS A 111 -3.35 4.92 -6.69
C CYS A 111 -2.40 5.79 -5.84
N TYR A 112 -1.98 6.94 -6.36
CA TYR A 112 -1.17 7.91 -5.65
C TYR A 112 -1.93 8.50 -4.44
N SER A 113 -3.19 8.92 -4.64
CA SER A 113 -3.97 9.60 -3.61
C SER A 113 -4.37 8.72 -2.42
N VAL A 114 -4.43 7.39 -2.60
CA VAL A 114 -4.84 6.45 -1.54
C VAL A 114 -3.67 5.73 -0.88
N CYS A 115 -2.44 5.96 -1.32
CA CYS A 115 -1.29 5.24 -0.77
C CYS A 115 -0.97 5.71 0.66
N PRO A 116 -1.17 4.87 1.71
CA PRO A 116 -0.94 5.28 3.10
C PRO A 116 0.54 5.46 3.44
N ARG A 117 1.43 5.15 2.48
CA ARG A 117 2.90 5.22 2.64
C ARG A 117 3.56 6.20 1.68
N ASP A 118 2.80 6.92 0.87
CA ASP A 118 3.31 7.86 -0.13
C ASP A 118 4.40 7.26 -1.05
N THR A 119 4.27 5.95 -1.36
CA THR A 119 5.30 5.22 -2.12
C THR A 119 5.03 5.17 -3.62
N ILE A 120 4.00 5.85 -4.09
CA ILE A 120 3.69 5.90 -5.52
C ILE A 120 4.21 7.19 -6.11
N LEU A 121 5.12 7.08 -7.06
CA LEU A 121 5.54 8.20 -7.90
C LEU A 121 4.56 8.33 -9.04
N PHE A 122 4.05 9.54 -9.23
CA PHE A 122 3.04 9.82 -10.22
C PHE A 122 3.30 11.15 -10.91
N LYS A 123 3.23 11.14 -12.22
CA LYS A 123 3.23 12.34 -13.07
C LYS A 123 2.27 12.14 -14.22
N ARG A 124 1.60 13.20 -14.62
CA ARG A 124 0.80 13.25 -15.85
C ARG A 124 0.92 14.61 -16.51
N GLU A 125 0.82 14.62 -17.81
CA GLU A 125 0.76 15.83 -18.63
C GLU A 125 -0.61 15.89 -19.28
N LEU A 126 -1.38 16.90 -18.95
CA LEU A 126 -2.67 17.17 -19.56
C LEU A 126 -2.47 18.07 -20.79
N PRO A 127 -3.30 17.92 -21.84
CA PRO A 127 -3.18 18.74 -23.04
C PRO A 127 -3.41 20.21 -22.71
N SER A 128 -2.73 21.10 -23.45
CA SER A 128 -2.92 22.53 -23.34
C SER A 128 -4.29 22.96 -23.85
N ARG A 129 -4.88 24.01 -23.24
CA ARG A 129 -6.15 24.55 -23.70
C ARG A 129 -6.08 25.07 -25.14
N GLU A 130 -4.90 25.55 -25.56
CA GLU A 130 -4.65 26.12 -26.88
C GLU A 130 -4.78 25.08 -28.01
N ASP A 131 -4.61 23.80 -27.68
CA ASP A 131 -4.70 22.68 -28.64
C ASP A 131 -6.14 22.19 -28.84
N LEU A 132 -7.14 22.88 -28.29
CA LEU A 132 -8.46 22.30 -28.11
C LEU A 132 -9.52 23.03 -28.94
N VAL A 133 -10.50 22.25 -29.39
CA VAL A 133 -11.54 22.66 -30.36
C VAL A 133 -12.94 22.62 -29.73
N ILE A 134 -13.85 23.47 -30.25
CA ILE A 134 -15.26 23.52 -29.83
C ILE A 134 -16.01 22.28 -30.30
N GLY A 135 -16.87 21.72 -29.46
CA GLY A 135 -17.59 20.49 -29.77
C GLY A 135 -18.81 20.22 -28.90
N GLU A 136 -19.22 18.97 -28.86
CA GLU A 136 -20.29 18.47 -28.01
C GLU A 136 -19.73 17.40 -27.05
N ILE A 137 -20.27 17.37 -25.83
CA ILE A 137 -19.93 16.36 -24.83
C ILE A 137 -21.19 15.86 -24.16
N SER A 138 -21.30 14.56 -23.97
CA SER A 138 -22.38 13.92 -23.22
C SER A 138 -21.83 12.77 -22.37
N VAL A 139 -22.49 12.55 -21.24
CA VAL A 139 -22.21 11.44 -20.33
C VAL A 139 -23.39 10.48 -20.35
N ASP A 140 -23.12 9.21 -20.53
CA ASP A 140 -24.08 8.12 -20.42
C ASP A 140 -24.11 7.69 -18.93
N GLU A 141 -25.13 8.18 -18.21
CA GLU A 141 -25.26 7.96 -16.77
C GLU A 141 -25.50 6.48 -16.41
N ASP A 142 -26.08 5.70 -17.32
CA ASP A 142 -26.32 4.27 -17.12
C ASP A 142 -24.98 3.46 -17.10
N LYS A 143 -23.94 3.99 -17.76
CA LYS A 143 -22.61 3.39 -17.78
C LYS A 143 -21.66 4.03 -16.77
N CYS A 144 -21.98 5.21 -16.30
CA CYS A 144 -21.10 5.95 -15.41
C CYS A 144 -21.06 5.30 -14.02
N VAL A 145 -19.85 4.98 -13.55
CA VAL A 145 -19.60 4.45 -12.20
C VAL A 145 -19.16 5.54 -11.22
N TYR A 146 -19.28 6.80 -11.60
CA TYR A 146 -18.96 7.97 -10.78
C TYR A 146 -17.55 7.94 -10.13
N CYS A 147 -16.58 7.38 -10.83
CA CYS A 147 -15.22 7.17 -10.34
C CYS A 147 -14.35 8.45 -10.24
N SER A 148 -14.86 9.62 -10.58
CA SER A 148 -14.21 10.94 -10.55
C SER A 148 -13.00 11.14 -11.47
N ILE A 149 -12.53 10.13 -12.19
CA ILE A 149 -11.33 10.21 -13.05
C ILE A 149 -11.45 11.33 -14.10
N CYS A 150 -12.62 11.42 -14.73
CA CYS A 150 -12.87 12.44 -15.75
C CYS A 150 -12.80 13.86 -15.19
N SER A 151 -13.25 14.09 -13.96
CA SER A 151 -13.14 15.38 -13.27
C SER A 151 -11.68 15.72 -12.92
N GLU A 152 -10.95 14.77 -12.34
CA GLU A 152 -9.56 14.97 -11.96
C GLU A 152 -8.63 15.21 -13.16
N MET A 153 -8.92 14.56 -14.28
CA MET A 153 -8.12 14.68 -15.50
C MET A 153 -8.56 15.80 -16.43
N CYS A 154 -9.61 16.53 -16.07
CA CYS A 154 -10.10 17.62 -16.92
C CYS A 154 -9.17 18.85 -16.87
N PRO A 155 -8.48 19.24 -17.96
CA PRO A 155 -7.56 20.37 -17.95
C PRO A 155 -8.28 21.73 -17.81
N ALA A 156 -9.59 21.77 -18.10
CA ALA A 156 -10.40 22.96 -17.97
C ALA A 156 -11.21 23.01 -16.65
N GLY A 157 -11.16 21.97 -15.83
CA GLY A 157 -11.99 21.90 -14.62
C GLY A 157 -13.49 21.92 -14.92
N ALA A 158 -13.90 21.47 -16.12
CA ALA A 158 -15.26 21.59 -16.61
C ALA A 158 -16.18 20.44 -16.18
N ILE A 159 -15.71 19.48 -15.41
CA ILE A 159 -16.49 18.32 -14.94
C ILE A 159 -16.50 18.32 -13.42
N SER A 160 -17.68 18.32 -12.84
CA SER A 160 -17.91 18.23 -11.40
C SER A 160 -18.76 17.04 -11.05
N LEU A 161 -18.47 16.44 -9.89
CA LEU A 161 -19.29 15.40 -9.27
C LEU A 161 -19.77 15.91 -7.91
N THR A 162 -21.05 15.71 -7.61
CA THR A 162 -21.68 16.27 -6.41
C THR A 162 -21.53 15.45 -5.14
N ASN A 163 -20.94 14.25 -5.22
CA ASN A 163 -20.69 13.43 -4.03
C ASN A 163 -19.26 12.97 -3.95
N ASN A 164 -18.68 13.18 -2.75
CA ASN A 164 -17.43 12.55 -2.35
C ASN A 164 -17.66 11.04 -2.27
N PRO A 165 -16.83 10.19 -2.86
CA PRO A 165 -16.93 8.75 -2.68
C PRO A 165 -16.47 8.38 -1.29
N GLU A 166 -17.33 8.50 -0.28
CA GLU A 166 -17.23 7.61 0.85
C GLU A 166 -17.63 6.23 0.35
N PHE A 167 -16.77 5.24 0.57
CA PHE A 167 -16.90 3.86 0.11
C PHE A 167 -18.06 3.15 0.81
N SER A 168 -19.31 3.51 0.50
CA SER A 168 -20.49 2.78 0.94
C SER A 168 -21.39 2.46 -0.25
N ASN A 169 -21.72 1.18 -0.36
CA ASN A 169 -22.48 0.55 -1.45
C ASN A 169 -23.98 0.91 -1.51
N ASP A 170 -24.46 1.95 -0.82
CA ASP A 170 -25.89 2.23 -0.76
C ASP A 170 -26.25 3.56 -1.43
N ASN A 171 -26.96 3.45 -2.57
CA ASN A 171 -27.89 4.41 -3.18
C ASN A 171 -27.63 5.90 -2.91
N LEU A 172 -26.52 6.41 -3.40
CA LEU A 172 -26.26 7.83 -3.44
C LEU A 172 -26.75 8.39 -4.78
N ASN A 173 -27.47 9.49 -4.75
CA ASN A 173 -27.79 10.31 -5.93
C ASN A 173 -26.51 10.96 -6.43
N ASN A 174 -25.61 10.16 -7.00
CA ASN A 174 -24.40 10.66 -7.63
C ASN A 174 -24.80 11.36 -8.92
N THR A 175 -24.41 12.62 -9.06
CA THR A 175 -24.60 13.37 -10.29
C THR A 175 -23.26 13.79 -10.85
N ILE A 176 -23.17 13.78 -12.17
CA ILE A 176 -22.03 14.29 -12.91
C ILE A 176 -22.51 15.44 -13.81
N GLU A 177 -21.90 16.59 -13.66
CA GLU A 177 -22.21 17.79 -14.43
C GLU A 177 -21.04 18.21 -15.28
N VAL A 178 -21.31 18.60 -16.52
CA VAL A 178 -20.30 19.14 -17.43
C VAL A 178 -20.63 20.59 -17.72
N ASP A 179 -19.79 21.50 -17.28
CA ASP A 179 -19.84 22.92 -17.63
C ASP A 179 -19.35 23.10 -19.08
N THR A 180 -20.29 23.14 -20.00
CA THR A 180 -20.02 23.31 -21.44
C THR A 180 -19.43 24.67 -21.78
N SER A 181 -19.54 25.67 -20.89
CA SER A 181 -18.93 26.99 -21.08
C SER A 181 -17.42 26.98 -20.83
N ASN A 182 -16.97 26.07 -19.97
CA ASN A 182 -15.55 25.87 -19.67
C ASN A 182 -14.95 24.66 -20.40
N CYS A 183 -15.79 23.77 -20.90
CA CYS A 183 -15.31 22.59 -21.63
C CYS A 183 -14.62 23.00 -22.94
N ILE A 184 -13.47 22.39 -23.18
CA ILE A 184 -12.62 22.63 -24.35
C ILE A 184 -12.67 21.45 -25.33
N TYR A 185 -13.55 20.49 -25.08
CA TYR A 185 -13.83 19.33 -25.94
C TYR A 185 -12.60 18.53 -26.36
N CYS A 186 -11.58 18.47 -25.50
CA CYS A 186 -10.27 17.84 -25.76
C CYS A 186 -10.30 16.32 -25.85
N GLY A 187 -11.38 15.70 -25.34
CA GLY A 187 -11.54 14.26 -25.33
C GLY A 187 -10.69 13.51 -24.27
N VAL A 188 -9.96 14.21 -23.39
CA VAL A 188 -9.20 13.57 -22.30
C VAL A 188 -10.12 12.73 -21.42
N CYS A 189 -11.26 13.29 -21.01
CA CYS A 189 -12.26 12.58 -20.19
C CYS A 189 -12.80 11.32 -20.87
N LYS A 190 -13.03 11.38 -22.21
CA LYS A 190 -13.43 10.21 -22.99
C LYS A 190 -12.35 9.11 -22.96
N ARG A 191 -11.09 9.50 -23.17
CA ARG A 191 -9.98 8.53 -23.16
C ARG A 191 -9.74 7.93 -21.78
N ALA A 192 -9.91 8.75 -20.74
CA ALA A 192 -9.68 8.34 -19.36
C ALA A 192 -10.85 7.52 -18.77
N CYS A 193 -12.01 7.49 -19.41
CA CYS A 193 -13.19 6.80 -18.88
C CYS A 193 -13.04 5.28 -19.03
N PRO A 194 -12.94 4.50 -17.93
CA PRO A 194 -12.79 3.05 -18.01
C PRO A 194 -14.07 2.33 -18.48
N GLN A 195 -15.23 3.02 -18.41
CA GLN A 195 -16.54 2.47 -18.78
C GLN A 195 -17.02 2.96 -20.15
N ASP A 196 -16.20 3.74 -20.87
CA ASP A 196 -16.58 4.36 -22.15
C ASP A 196 -17.94 5.12 -22.06
N ALA A 197 -18.20 5.73 -20.90
CA ALA A 197 -19.46 6.43 -20.62
C ALA A 197 -19.49 7.86 -21.22
N ILE A 198 -18.36 8.37 -21.72
CA ILE A 198 -18.28 9.76 -22.18
C ILE A 198 -18.12 9.81 -23.70
N LYS A 199 -18.99 10.57 -24.35
CA LYS A 199 -18.90 10.92 -25.78
C LYS A 199 -18.46 12.38 -25.88
N ALA A 200 -17.38 12.64 -26.57
CA ALA A 200 -16.91 13.99 -26.90
C ALA A 200 -16.68 14.10 -28.40
N VAL A 201 -17.26 15.11 -29.00
CA VAL A 201 -17.23 15.38 -30.46
C VAL A 201 -16.84 16.84 -30.69
N CYS A 202 -15.94 17.08 -31.64
CA CYS A 202 -15.56 18.43 -32.06
C CYS A 202 -16.50 18.92 -33.18
N SER A 203 -17.17 20.06 -32.99
CA SER A 203 -18.08 20.62 -34.02
C SER A 203 -17.34 21.29 -35.18
N THR A 204 -16.13 21.78 -34.96
CA THR A 204 -15.28 22.33 -36.05
C THR A 204 -14.67 21.26 -36.95
N CYS A 205 -14.69 19.99 -36.51
CA CYS A 205 -14.15 18.86 -37.26
C CYS A 205 -15.24 18.07 -38.00
N MET A 206 -16.38 18.66 -38.32
CA MET A 206 -17.51 18.01 -38.98
C MET A 206 -17.20 17.29 -40.32
N LEU A 207 -15.97 17.43 -40.81
CA LEU A 207 -15.49 16.75 -42.00
C LEU A 207 -14.65 15.48 -41.70
N GLN A 208 -14.49 15.13 -40.42
CA GLN A 208 -13.76 13.94 -40.02
C GLN A 208 -14.60 13.11 -39.06
N ASP A 209 -14.80 11.86 -39.36
CA ASP A 209 -15.69 10.93 -38.65
C ASP A 209 -15.33 10.65 -37.20
N GLN A 210 -14.20 11.09 -36.71
CA GLN A 210 -13.80 10.95 -35.30
C GLN A 210 -12.75 11.97 -34.87
N ILE A 211 -12.96 12.62 -33.72
CA ILE A 211 -11.90 13.32 -33.03
C ILE A 211 -10.98 12.27 -32.40
N LYS A 212 -9.72 12.28 -32.78
CA LYS A 212 -8.69 11.56 -32.02
C LYS A 212 -8.53 12.28 -30.70
N ALA A 213 -8.89 11.62 -29.59
CA ALA A 213 -8.63 12.16 -28.26
C ALA A 213 -7.11 12.40 -28.11
N PRO A 214 -6.69 13.52 -27.53
CA PRO A 214 -5.29 13.79 -27.28
C PRO A 214 -4.69 12.69 -26.39
N GLU A 215 -3.42 12.39 -26.62
CA GLU A 215 -2.72 11.41 -25.81
C GLU A 215 -2.48 11.98 -24.41
N ILE A 216 -2.71 11.14 -23.42
CA ILE A 216 -2.38 11.45 -22.03
C ILE A 216 -1.02 10.82 -21.76
N ASN A 217 -0.03 11.66 -21.53
CA ASN A 217 1.31 11.21 -21.17
C ASN A 217 1.46 11.22 -19.65
N GLY A 218 2.16 10.23 -19.12
CA GLY A 218 2.39 10.16 -17.69
C GLY A 218 3.40 9.09 -17.32
N THR A 219 3.66 9.00 -16.05
CA THR A 219 4.42 7.90 -15.44
C THR A 219 3.80 7.56 -14.09
N ALA A 220 3.71 6.29 -13.80
CA ALA A 220 3.27 5.80 -12.51
C ALA A 220 4.15 4.62 -12.09
N SER A 221 4.74 4.69 -10.91
CA SER A 221 5.60 3.62 -10.41
C SER A 221 5.51 3.49 -8.89
N ILE A 222 5.78 2.29 -8.37
CA ILE A 222 5.77 2.00 -6.94
C ILE A 222 7.20 1.91 -6.44
N LEU A 223 7.54 2.73 -5.43
CA LEU A 223 8.80 2.63 -4.72
C LEU A 223 8.77 1.40 -3.81
N LYS A 224 9.52 0.36 -4.18
CA LYS A 224 9.60 -0.90 -3.42
C LYS A 224 10.11 -0.70 -1.99
N ASP A 225 10.88 0.35 -1.76
CA ASP A 225 11.56 0.65 -0.49
C ASP A 225 10.63 1.13 0.64
N GLY A 226 9.40 1.48 0.34
CA GLY A 226 8.42 1.91 1.35
C GLY A 226 7.10 1.16 1.26
N CYS A 227 6.88 0.44 0.16
CA CYS A 227 5.66 -0.31 -0.07
C CYS A 227 5.50 -1.46 0.94
N VAL A 228 4.30 -1.57 1.52
CA VAL A 228 3.94 -2.62 2.48
C VAL A 228 2.95 -3.64 1.90
N ASN A 229 2.72 -3.60 0.61
CA ASN A 229 1.84 -4.53 -0.12
C ASN A 229 0.41 -4.61 0.46
N CYS A 230 -0.18 -3.46 0.78
CA CYS A 230 -1.52 -3.38 1.38
C CYS A 230 -2.67 -3.56 0.39
N SER A 231 -2.45 -3.41 -0.91
CA SER A 231 -3.42 -3.50 -2.00
C SER A 231 -4.36 -2.30 -2.20
N TRP A 232 -4.28 -1.21 -1.44
CA TRP A 232 -5.12 -0.02 -1.67
C TRP A 232 -5.08 0.46 -3.13
N CYS A 233 -3.88 0.59 -3.69
CA CYS A 233 -3.71 1.05 -5.06
C CYS A 233 -4.35 0.11 -6.09
N LYS A 234 -4.36 -1.20 -5.84
CA LYS A 234 -4.99 -2.20 -6.70
C LYS A 234 -6.51 -2.06 -6.69
N GLU A 235 -7.12 -1.97 -5.49
CA GLU A 235 -8.59 -1.91 -5.33
C GLU A 235 -9.20 -0.64 -5.94
N VAL A 236 -8.47 0.47 -5.95
CA VAL A 236 -8.95 1.72 -6.55
C VAL A 236 -8.62 1.88 -8.03
N CYS A 237 -7.87 0.94 -8.61
CA CYS A 237 -7.47 1.00 -10.02
C CYS A 237 -8.65 0.66 -10.92
N PRO A 238 -9.19 1.61 -11.72
CA PRO A 238 -10.38 1.38 -12.53
C PRO A 238 -10.12 0.52 -13.78
N VAL A 239 -8.85 0.29 -14.11
CA VAL A 239 -8.42 -0.46 -15.30
C VAL A 239 -7.58 -1.70 -14.94
N ASP A 240 -7.52 -2.03 -13.64
CA ASP A 240 -6.87 -3.24 -13.08
C ASP A 240 -5.41 -3.46 -13.57
N THR A 241 -4.64 -2.38 -13.67
CA THR A 241 -3.25 -2.41 -14.14
C THR A 241 -2.24 -2.61 -13.01
N ILE A 242 -2.69 -2.79 -11.77
CA ILE A 242 -1.82 -2.87 -10.60
C ILE A 242 -1.84 -4.27 -10.01
N ASN A 243 -0.68 -4.90 -9.98
CA ASN A 243 -0.49 -6.18 -9.31
C ASN A 243 0.15 -5.98 -7.94
N VAL A 244 -0.49 -6.56 -6.90
CA VAL A 244 0.04 -6.57 -5.54
C VAL A 244 -0.10 -7.96 -4.95
N THR A 245 1.00 -8.49 -4.43
CA THR A 245 1.04 -9.76 -3.69
C THR A 245 1.31 -9.47 -2.22
N LYS A 246 0.41 -9.89 -1.32
CA LYS A 246 0.58 -9.75 0.13
C LYS A 246 1.56 -10.80 0.66
N PRO A 247 2.32 -10.48 1.72
CA PRO A 247 3.28 -11.44 2.30
C PRO A 247 2.63 -12.65 2.98
N PHE A 248 1.44 -12.46 3.55
CA PHE A 248 0.72 -13.50 4.31
C PHE A 248 -0.73 -13.64 3.86
N GLU A 249 -1.26 -14.84 4.03
CA GLU A 249 -2.69 -15.15 4.01
C GLU A 249 -3.13 -15.57 5.42
N GLY A 250 -4.38 -15.27 5.79
CA GLY A 250 -4.88 -15.61 7.11
C GLY A 250 -5.98 -14.67 7.59
N THR A 251 -6.10 -14.54 8.89
CA THR A 251 -7.13 -13.70 9.52
C THR A 251 -6.54 -12.88 10.67
N LEU A 252 -7.22 -11.78 11.01
CA LEU A 252 -6.94 -10.98 12.19
C LEU A 252 -8.27 -10.68 12.87
N LYS A 253 -8.39 -11.04 14.15
CA LYS A 253 -9.65 -11.00 14.90
C LYS A 253 -9.50 -10.19 16.18
N LEU A 254 -10.63 -9.72 16.66
CA LEU A 254 -10.80 -9.19 18.01
C LEU A 254 -11.38 -10.30 18.89
N VAL A 255 -10.66 -10.68 19.93
CA VAL A 255 -11.07 -11.71 20.90
C VAL A 255 -11.31 -11.03 22.24
N GLU A 256 -12.55 -10.56 22.45
CA GLU A 256 -12.95 -9.88 23.67
C GLU A 256 -13.38 -10.89 24.74
N THR A 257 -13.16 -10.55 26.01
CA THR A 257 -13.63 -11.25 27.18
C THR A 257 -14.39 -10.29 28.08
N ASP A 258 -15.04 -10.77 29.13
CA ASP A 258 -15.76 -9.91 30.11
C ASP A 258 -14.82 -8.90 30.81
N GLU A 259 -13.53 -9.25 30.93
CA GLU A 259 -12.51 -8.43 31.59
C GLU A 259 -11.72 -7.53 30.61
N SER A 260 -11.64 -7.94 29.34
CA SER A 260 -10.81 -7.27 28.32
C SER A 260 -11.63 -6.97 27.07
N THR A 261 -12.00 -5.70 26.91
CA THR A 261 -12.80 -5.21 25.78
C THR A 261 -12.07 -4.10 25.01
N CYS A 262 -12.41 -3.93 23.74
CA CYS A 262 -11.88 -2.83 22.94
C CYS A 262 -12.33 -1.49 23.53
N LYS A 263 -11.42 -0.53 23.63
CA LYS A 263 -11.71 0.82 24.13
C LYS A 263 -11.99 1.82 23.01
N GLY A 264 -12.03 1.37 21.77
CA GLY A 264 -12.39 2.16 20.59
C GLY A 264 -11.69 3.52 20.53
N ASP A 265 -12.48 4.58 20.44
CA ASP A 265 -12.01 5.97 20.36
C ASP A 265 -11.15 6.41 21.54
N ALA A 266 -11.36 5.85 22.72
CA ALA A 266 -10.56 6.17 23.90
C ALA A 266 -9.13 5.60 23.84
N CYS A 267 -8.86 4.62 22.97
CA CYS A 267 -7.55 3.99 22.82
C CYS A 267 -6.84 4.37 21.54
N HIS A 268 -7.49 4.16 20.39
CA HIS A 268 -7.02 4.43 19.01
C HIS A 268 -5.65 3.82 18.63
N ALA A 269 -5.10 2.87 19.43
CA ALA A 269 -3.75 2.36 19.24
C ALA A 269 -3.58 1.55 17.93
N CYS A 270 -4.62 0.82 17.51
CA CYS A 270 -4.54 -0.02 16.32
C CYS A 270 -4.52 0.77 15.01
N PRO A 271 -5.39 1.80 14.80
CA PRO A 271 -5.27 2.70 13.65
C PRO A 271 -3.91 3.39 13.60
N ASP A 272 -3.44 3.97 14.72
CA ASP A 272 -2.21 4.76 14.77
C ASP A 272 -0.96 3.99 14.32
N VAL A 273 -0.93 2.67 14.54
CA VAL A 273 0.23 1.83 14.18
C VAL A 273 0.04 1.04 12.89
N CYS A 274 -1.13 1.13 12.24
CA CYS A 274 -1.41 0.33 11.05
C CYS A 274 -0.68 0.87 9.82
N PRO A 275 0.31 0.15 9.25
CA PRO A 275 1.04 0.65 8.10
C PRO A 275 0.22 0.60 6.79
N CYS A 276 -0.90 -0.11 6.84
CA CYS A 276 -1.80 -0.33 5.71
C CYS A 276 -3.06 0.54 5.76
N ASP A 277 -3.25 1.31 6.83
CA ASP A 277 -4.49 2.03 7.09
C ASP A 277 -5.75 1.14 6.97
N ALA A 278 -5.62 -0.10 7.45
CA ALA A 278 -6.65 -1.14 7.33
C ALA A 278 -7.50 -1.29 8.61
N VAL A 279 -7.37 -0.38 9.57
CA VAL A 279 -8.08 -0.43 10.86
C VAL A 279 -8.82 0.87 11.10
N GLU A 280 -10.12 0.78 11.25
CA GLU A 280 -11.01 1.90 11.57
C GLU A 280 -11.71 1.68 12.91
N ILE A 281 -12.15 2.76 13.56
CA ILE A 281 -13.01 2.66 14.73
C ILE A 281 -14.45 2.88 14.27
N ILE A 282 -15.26 1.82 14.36
CA ILE A 282 -16.68 1.82 14.01
C ILE A 282 -17.45 1.38 15.27
N ASP A 283 -18.47 2.12 15.67
CA ASP A 283 -19.28 1.85 16.86
C ASP A 283 -18.42 1.62 18.12
N ASN A 284 -17.41 2.46 18.30
CA ASN A 284 -16.44 2.40 19.39
C ASN A 284 -15.66 1.06 19.47
N LYS A 285 -15.51 0.36 18.34
CA LYS A 285 -14.72 -0.87 18.20
C LYS A 285 -13.77 -0.76 17.02
N ALA A 286 -12.56 -1.28 17.18
CA ALA A 286 -11.59 -1.31 16.10
C ALA A 286 -11.93 -2.44 15.13
N THR A 287 -12.43 -2.07 13.96
CA THR A 287 -12.79 -2.93 12.82
C THR A 287 -11.62 -3.01 11.85
N ILE A 288 -11.44 -4.18 11.21
CA ILE A 288 -10.32 -4.44 10.31
C ILE A 288 -10.86 -4.76 8.94
N ASN A 289 -10.37 -4.05 7.94
CA ASN A 289 -10.57 -4.42 6.55
C ASN A 289 -9.44 -5.38 6.11
N LEU A 290 -9.78 -6.65 5.92
CA LEU A 290 -8.81 -7.69 5.52
C LEU A 290 -8.34 -7.53 4.07
N ASP A 291 -9.08 -6.83 3.23
CA ASP A 291 -8.68 -6.57 1.84
C ASP A 291 -7.42 -5.68 1.78
N TYR A 292 -7.22 -4.83 2.79
CA TYR A 292 -6.04 -3.97 2.91
C TYR A 292 -5.02 -4.45 3.93
N CYS A 293 -5.41 -5.35 4.83
CA CYS A 293 -4.53 -5.87 5.87
C CYS A 293 -3.50 -6.85 5.27
N ASN A 294 -2.22 -6.65 5.57
CA ASN A 294 -1.11 -7.55 5.21
C ASN A 294 -0.72 -8.51 6.33
N LEU A 295 -1.52 -8.59 7.40
CA LEU A 295 -1.33 -9.48 8.56
C LEU A 295 0.04 -9.32 9.26
N CYS A 296 0.61 -8.11 9.26
CA CYS A 296 1.92 -7.86 9.87
C CYS A 296 1.96 -8.10 11.39
N GLY A 297 0.88 -7.79 12.11
CA GLY A 297 0.79 -7.96 13.56
C GLY A 297 1.16 -6.71 14.38
N ALA A 298 1.45 -5.56 13.77
CA ALA A 298 1.77 -4.33 14.52
C ALA A 298 0.64 -3.94 15.51
N CYS A 299 -0.61 -4.03 15.08
CA CYS A 299 -1.77 -3.76 15.93
C CYS A 299 -1.96 -4.80 17.06
N VAL A 300 -1.44 -6.03 16.92
CA VAL A 300 -1.41 -7.03 18.00
C VAL A 300 -0.48 -6.55 19.10
N ASN A 301 0.76 -6.16 18.73
CA ASN A 301 1.76 -5.65 19.66
C ASN A 301 1.39 -4.30 20.27
N ALA A 302 0.54 -3.52 19.60
CA ALA A 302 0.06 -2.22 20.08
C ALA A 302 -1.12 -2.32 21.05
N CYS A 303 -1.81 -3.45 21.08
CA CYS A 303 -3.06 -3.56 21.85
C CYS A 303 -2.80 -3.66 23.36
N PRO A 304 -3.18 -2.65 24.17
CA PRO A 304 -2.94 -2.68 25.61
C PRO A 304 -3.84 -3.69 26.35
N GLN A 305 -4.89 -4.17 25.69
CA GLN A 305 -5.83 -5.16 26.22
C GLN A 305 -5.49 -6.60 25.81
N ASN A 306 -4.50 -6.78 24.92
CA ASN A 306 -4.09 -8.08 24.35
C ASN A 306 -5.27 -8.89 23.73
N ILE A 307 -6.23 -8.21 23.13
CA ILE A 307 -7.43 -8.81 22.54
C ILE A 307 -7.35 -8.96 21.01
N ARG A 308 -6.19 -8.71 20.43
CA ARG A 308 -5.94 -8.89 18.99
C ARG A 308 -5.22 -10.21 18.74
N GLU A 309 -5.75 -10.99 17.83
CA GLU A 309 -5.16 -12.26 17.43
C GLU A 309 -4.97 -12.30 15.90
N VAL A 310 -3.74 -12.50 15.47
CA VAL A 310 -3.38 -12.70 14.08
C VAL A 310 -3.10 -14.19 13.84
N THR A 311 -3.79 -14.77 12.85
CA THR A 311 -3.56 -16.14 12.39
C THR A 311 -3.06 -16.06 10.95
N ARG A 312 -1.85 -16.54 10.69
CA ARG A 312 -1.25 -16.62 9.36
C ARG A 312 -1.24 -18.06 8.90
N THR A 313 -1.97 -18.38 7.84
CA THR A 313 -2.11 -19.75 7.30
C THR A 313 -1.10 -20.07 6.22
N SER A 314 -0.61 -19.04 5.52
CA SER A 314 0.45 -19.17 4.52
C SER A 314 1.34 -17.94 4.47
N MET A 315 2.52 -18.09 3.87
CA MET A 315 3.48 -17.01 3.62
C MET A 315 4.08 -17.14 2.23
N LYS A 316 4.36 -16.02 1.58
CA LYS A 316 4.98 -15.96 0.26
C LYS A 316 6.51 -15.87 0.37
N LEU A 317 7.10 -16.86 1.02
CA LEU A 317 8.55 -16.96 1.24
C LEU A 317 9.10 -18.19 0.52
N ASN A 318 9.96 -18.00 -0.46
CA ASN A 318 10.53 -19.06 -1.30
C ASN A 318 11.96 -19.41 -0.91
N ASN A 319 12.51 -20.47 -1.54
CA ASN A 319 13.87 -21.00 -1.32
C ASN A 319 14.15 -21.45 0.12
N ILE A 320 13.12 -21.95 0.81
CA ILE A 320 13.31 -22.55 2.13
C ILE A 320 13.84 -23.99 1.96
N ASN A 321 15.10 -24.13 1.56
CA ASN A 321 15.72 -25.42 1.22
C ASN A 321 16.27 -26.16 2.45
N SER A 322 16.51 -25.45 3.54
CA SER A 322 16.99 -26.03 4.81
C SER A 322 15.82 -26.39 5.72
N GLU A 323 15.80 -27.63 6.21
CA GLU A 323 14.77 -28.10 7.15
C GLU A 323 14.76 -27.24 8.44
N SER A 324 15.91 -26.95 9.00
CA SER A 324 16.03 -26.09 10.20
C SER A 324 15.49 -24.68 9.98
N TRP A 325 15.68 -24.10 8.80
CA TRP A 325 15.14 -22.79 8.48
C TRP A 325 13.62 -22.86 8.31
N ARG A 326 13.13 -23.91 7.65
CA ARG A 326 11.69 -24.13 7.46
C ARG A 326 10.99 -24.21 8.81
N ASP A 327 11.49 -25.05 9.71
CA ASP A 327 10.89 -25.26 11.02
C ASP A 327 10.84 -23.96 11.83
N ILE A 328 11.95 -23.22 11.89
CA ILE A 328 12.01 -21.93 12.62
C ILE A 328 11.08 -20.90 12.00
N LEU A 329 11.11 -20.74 10.68
CA LEU A 329 10.28 -19.71 10.02
C LEU A 329 8.79 -20.08 10.09
N THR A 330 8.44 -21.34 9.86
CA THR A 330 7.04 -21.79 9.93
C THR A 330 6.50 -21.66 11.34
N SER A 331 7.23 -22.11 12.36
CA SER A 331 6.77 -22.04 13.75
C SER A 331 6.62 -20.64 14.32
N ASN A 332 7.36 -19.66 13.78
CA ASN A 332 7.31 -18.26 14.26
C ASN A 332 6.48 -17.34 13.38
N LEU A 333 6.30 -17.67 12.10
CA LEU A 333 5.56 -16.80 11.16
C LEU A 333 4.14 -17.28 10.90
N LEU A 334 3.87 -18.58 10.97
CA LEU A 334 2.55 -19.17 10.79
C LEU A 334 1.98 -19.61 12.15
N SER A 335 0.67 -19.46 12.32
CA SER A 335 -0.06 -19.79 13.55
C SER A 335 -1.38 -20.49 13.25
#